data_b1eb5a860f30f0c08bbda5113d45c27f
#
_entry.id   b1eb5a860f30f0c08bbda5113d45c27f
#
_cell.length_a   1.000
_cell.length_b   1.000
_cell.length_c   1.000
_cell.angle_alpha   90.00
_cell.angle_beta   90.00
_cell.angle_gamma   90.00
#
_symmetry.space_group_name_H-M   'P 1'
#
loop_
_entity.id
_entity.type
_entity.pdbx_description
1 polymer ?
#
loop_
_entity_poly.entity_id
_entity_poly.type
_entity_poly.pdbx_seq_one_letter_code
_entity_poly.pdbx_strand_id
1 'polypeptide(L)'
;MKKYIVLFTVFLLLLSACRAPATQAPPTSTPSLPQLSPQPPAGEKVVLRMWMHTNAAFIAGYEEAVAAYEAEHPNVDIQIEHFDYNLYIQTLQTAMPARQEADILQLFGTWTSQYYERLAPVPPEVMTVEEAQKIFYAAPIGGYIVNGVLYGLPQEFNMEYGGVLVNKTKYQAAGLTYPPNWKTMDDVLADAKALTQYDASGMMFVAGFHFTSADPTVFSFLAGIKQRGGDFWNADRTGFTFNTPQAKAQLQWMLDAVKAGVVDPVVFNAETNFVIDAFFQSRVGIGYIGTWAIALGKTNYPDFADEWAYFYLPSFQGDPVFVADSGWGLTVSPNSPHQDIAWDFVRFVTTNPAVATKWNIASGTIPAMPVVAESPEIAQAMPWIPRALQILPYGQYLGNMPDRDLTLYEILYPHILNVLQGVEEVDAALEAIETEANSTFQ
;
A
#
# COMPACT_ATOMS: atom_id res chain seq x y z
N MET A 1 11.09 81.82 11.25
CA MET A 1 12.13 82.28 12.23
C MET A 1 12.83 81.02 12.78
N LYS A 2 14.19 81.04 12.62
CA LYS A 2 15.23 80.22 13.29
C LYS A 2 15.07 78.71 13.25
N LYS A 3 15.75 77.94 12.35
CA LYS A 3 17.14 77.48 12.30
C LYS A 3 17.63 76.94 13.68
N TYR A 4 17.84 75.62 13.77
CA TYR A 4 18.97 74.98 14.42
C TYR A 4 19.37 73.69 13.71
N ILE A 5 20.59 73.70 13.17
CA ILE A 5 21.36 72.58 12.65
C ILE A 5 22.10 72.02 13.85
N VAL A 6 22.02 70.70 14.03
CA VAL A 6 22.93 69.93 14.89
C VAL A 6 23.64 68.90 14.08
N LEU A 7 24.91 69.13 13.93
CA LEU A 7 25.92 68.24 13.33
C LEU A 7 26.20 67.10 14.34
N PHE A 8 26.07 65.85 13.91
CA PHE A 8 26.59 64.73 14.67
C PHE A 8 27.57 63.93 13.81
N THR A 9 28.79 63.93 14.26
CA THR A 9 30.00 63.37 13.69
C THR A 9 29.89 61.81 13.73
N VAL A 10 30.03 61.18 12.58
CA VAL A 10 30.07 59.70 12.45
C VAL A 10 31.49 59.24 12.76
N PHE A 11 31.65 58.45 13.79
CA PHE A 11 32.84 57.68 14.11
C PHE A 11 32.75 56.30 13.42
N LEU A 12 33.55 56.15 12.35
CA LEU A 12 33.70 54.85 11.66
C LEU A 12 34.62 53.94 12.49
N LEU A 13 34.08 52.97 13.15
CA LEU A 13 34.83 51.83 13.66
C LEU A 13 34.76 50.65 12.64
N LEU A 14 35.88 50.47 11.97
CA LEU A 14 36.16 49.30 11.15
C LEU A 14 36.32 48.08 12.07
N LEU A 15 35.28 47.26 12.15
CA LEU A 15 35.36 45.90 12.67
C LEU A 15 35.62 44.94 11.51
N SER A 16 36.89 44.54 11.36
CA SER A 16 37.30 43.41 10.51
C SER A 16 36.76 42.12 11.09
N ALA A 17 35.60 41.67 10.63
CA ALA A 17 35.11 40.34 10.93
C ALA A 17 35.84 39.31 10.02
N CYS A 18 36.75 38.56 10.59
CA CYS A 18 37.29 37.35 9.96
C CYS A 18 36.12 36.37 9.69
N ARG A 19 35.70 36.28 8.44
CA ARG A 19 34.82 35.23 7.97
C ARG A 19 35.64 33.94 7.90
N ALA A 20 35.44 33.02 8.82
CA ALA A 20 35.89 31.63 8.67
C ALA A 20 35.24 31.02 7.42
N PRO A 21 35.98 30.28 6.58
CA PRO A 21 35.37 29.59 5.45
C PRO A 21 34.37 28.59 5.96
N ALA A 22 33.13 28.64 5.45
CA ALA A 22 32.13 27.62 5.69
C ALA A 22 32.66 26.29 5.15
N THR A 23 32.93 25.35 6.06
CA THR A 23 33.26 23.99 5.72
C THR A 23 32.01 23.41 5.06
N GLN A 24 32.02 23.22 3.73
CA GLN A 24 31.03 22.43 3.04
C GLN A 24 31.09 21.04 3.64
N ALA A 25 29.96 20.57 4.16
CA ALA A 25 29.80 19.17 4.49
C ALA A 25 30.09 18.33 3.22
N PRO A 26 30.85 17.23 3.34
CA PRO A 26 31.08 16.38 2.18
C PRO A 26 29.71 15.89 1.65
N PRO A 27 29.54 15.78 0.33
CA PRO A 27 28.33 15.20 -0.24
C PRO A 27 28.13 13.81 0.38
N THR A 28 26.96 13.57 0.94
CA THR A 28 26.56 12.26 1.43
C THR A 28 26.59 11.32 0.22
N SER A 29 27.63 10.51 0.11
CA SER A 29 27.71 9.50 -0.91
C SER A 29 26.59 8.50 -0.64
N THR A 30 25.59 8.48 -1.49
CA THR A 30 24.63 7.37 -1.58
C THR A 30 25.46 6.08 -1.72
N PRO A 31 25.24 5.06 -0.90
CA PRO A 31 25.98 3.80 -1.05
C PRO A 31 25.67 3.24 -2.44
N SER A 32 26.65 3.24 -3.32
CA SER A 32 26.58 2.51 -4.58
C SER A 32 26.66 1.03 -4.24
N LEU A 33 25.57 0.30 -4.44
CA LEU A 33 25.54 -1.14 -4.36
C LEU A 33 26.55 -1.72 -5.38
N PRO A 34 27.25 -2.83 -5.05
CA PRO A 34 28.14 -3.48 -6.00
C PRO A 34 27.40 -3.83 -7.29
N GLN A 35 27.95 -3.48 -8.44
CA GLN A 35 27.44 -3.97 -9.72
C GLN A 35 27.77 -5.45 -9.83
N LEU A 36 26.79 -6.30 -9.54
CA LEU A 36 26.80 -7.67 -10.03
C LEU A 36 26.19 -7.63 -11.43
N SER A 37 26.98 -7.88 -12.43
CA SER A 37 26.47 -8.11 -13.77
C SER A 37 26.96 -9.51 -14.17
N PRO A 38 26.16 -10.57 -13.93
CA PRO A 38 26.42 -11.85 -14.59
C PRO A 38 26.20 -11.63 -16.08
N GLN A 39 27.26 -11.60 -16.86
CA GLN A 39 27.15 -11.68 -18.31
C GLN A 39 27.08 -13.15 -18.71
N PRO A 40 26.00 -13.58 -19.39
CA PRO A 40 25.99 -14.90 -20.01
C PRO A 40 27.18 -15.05 -20.98
N PRO A 41 27.65 -16.26 -21.19
CA PRO A 41 28.69 -16.51 -22.18
C PRO A 41 28.34 -15.89 -23.53
N ALA A 42 29.26 -15.19 -24.17
CA ALA A 42 29.03 -14.48 -25.43
C ALA A 42 28.48 -15.44 -26.50
N GLY A 43 27.19 -15.28 -26.84
CA GLY A 43 26.55 -16.03 -27.93
C GLY A 43 25.36 -16.90 -27.57
N GLU A 44 25.08 -17.16 -26.29
CA GLU A 44 23.89 -17.91 -25.85
C GLU A 44 22.78 -16.95 -25.43
N LYS A 45 21.59 -17.11 -26.03
CA LYS A 45 20.40 -16.33 -25.63
C LYS A 45 19.74 -16.99 -24.42
N VAL A 46 19.65 -16.25 -23.31
CA VAL A 46 18.94 -16.68 -22.11
C VAL A 46 17.49 -16.19 -22.18
N VAL A 47 16.55 -17.12 -22.07
CA VAL A 47 15.11 -16.80 -21.99
C VAL A 47 14.66 -17.00 -20.57
N LEU A 48 14.10 -15.95 -19.94
CA LEU A 48 13.46 -15.99 -18.63
C LEU A 48 11.95 -15.81 -18.81
N ARG A 49 11.16 -16.62 -18.13
CA ARG A 49 9.71 -16.47 -18.03
C ARG A 49 9.38 -15.69 -16.78
N MET A 50 8.48 -14.71 -16.89
CA MET A 50 7.99 -13.96 -15.77
C MET A 50 6.47 -14.07 -15.69
N TRP A 51 5.95 -14.53 -14.54
CA TRP A 51 4.52 -14.62 -14.29
C TRP A 51 4.03 -13.49 -13.39
N MET A 52 2.85 -12.96 -13.74
CA MET A 52 2.20 -11.91 -12.96
C MET A 52 0.67 -11.98 -13.09
N HIS A 53 -0.04 -11.31 -12.19
CA HIS A 53 -1.48 -11.12 -12.36
C HIS A 53 -1.78 -10.06 -13.43
N THR A 54 -2.94 -10.18 -14.07
CA THR A 54 -3.42 -9.20 -15.06
C THR A 54 -3.80 -7.89 -14.39
N ASN A 55 -2.95 -6.88 -14.58
CA ASN A 55 -3.22 -5.48 -14.29
C ASN A 55 -2.53 -4.66 -15.38
N ALA A 56 -3.31 -3.98 -16.22
CA ALA A 56 -2.79 -3.30 -17.40
C ALA A 56 -1.70 -2.25 -17.07
N ALA A 57 -1.85 -1.55 -15.93
CA ALA A 57 -0.88 -0.56 -15.50
C ALA A 57 0.44 -1.20 -15.03
N PHE A 58 0.37 -2.34 -14.34
CA PHE A 58 1.55 -3.09 -13.91
C PHE A 58 2.27 -3.74 -15.09
N ILE A 59 1.50 -4.32 -16.02
CA ILE A 59 2.06 -4.92 -17.25
C ILE A 59 2.86 -3.87 -18.01
N ALA A 60 2.29 -2.69 -18.28
CA ALA A 60 2.98 -1.61 -18.97
C ALA A 60 4.28 -1.18 -18.27
N GLY A 61 4.27 -1.10 -16.94
CA GLY A 61 5.46 -0.79 -16.14
C GLY A 61 6.56 -1.85 -16.26
N TYR A 62 6.18 -3.14 -16.23
CA TYR A 62 7.16 -4.22 -16.40
C TYR A 62 7.66 -4.36 -17.83
N GLU A 63 6.82 -4.14 -18.84
CA GLU A 63 7.28 -4.11 -20.25
C GLU A 63 8.33 -3.02 -20.48
N GLU A 64 8.15 -1.82 -19.89
CA GLU A 64 9.16 -0.75 -19.96
C GLU A 64 10.45 -1.15 -19.21
N ALA A 65 10.34 -1.76 -18.04
CA ALA A 65 11.50 -2.21 -17.27
C ALA A 65 12.27 -3.34 -17.97
N VAL A 66 11.55 -4.31 -18.57
CA VAL A 66 12.13 -5.39 -19.39
C VAL A 66 12.88 -4.81 -20.57
N ALA A 67 12.26 -3.91 -21.34
CA ALA A 67 12.91 -3.30 -22.50
C ALA A 67 14.19 -2.53 -22.10
N ALA A 68 14.17 -1.85 -20.93
CA ALA A 68 15.36 -1.16 -20.42
C ALA A 68 16.47 -2.14 -20.02
N TYR A 69 16.13 -3.24 -19.37
CA TYR A 69 17.09 -4.27 -18.97
C TYR A 69 17.70 -4.99 -20.17
N GLU A 70 16.89 -5.40 -21.15
CA GLU A 70 17.35 -6.08 -22.37
C GLU A 70 18.24 -5.19 -23.24
N ALA A 71 18.04 -3.86 -23.22
CA ALA A 71 18.93 -2.91 -23.90
C ALA A 71 20.35 -2.93 -23.31
N GLU A 72 20.49 -3.18 -22.00
CA GLU A 72 21.78 -3.34 -21.33
C GLU A 72 22.31 -4.79 -21.41
N HIS A 73 21.41 -5.77 -21.58
CA HIS A 73 21.68 -7.21 -21.60
C HIS A 73 21.14 -7.88 -22.89
N PRO A 74 21.73 -7.62 -24.07
CA PRO A 74 21.17 -8.02 -25.38
C PRO A 74 21.05 -9.54 -25.57
N ASN A 75 21.67 -10.35 -24.71
CA ASN A 75 21.56 -11.81 -24.74
C ASN A 75 20.44 -12.36 -23.84
N VAL A 76 19.71 -11.50 -23.12
CA VAL A 76 18.58 -11.87 -22.27
C VAL A 76 17.27 -11.53 -22.97
N ASP A 77 16.26 -12.38 -22.79
CA ASP A 77 14.90 -12.25 -23.32
C ASP A 77 13.94 -12.58 -22.18
N ILE A 78 13.19 -11.60 -21.68
CA ILE A 78 12.28 -11.78 -20.55
C ILE A 78 10.84 -11.78 -21.09
N GLN A 79 10.17 -12.91 -20.98
CA GLN A 79 8.82 -13.14 -21.50
C GLN A 79 7.80 -13.03 -20.37
N ILE A 80 6.96 -12.01 -20.42
CA ILE A 80 5.88 -11.78 -19.46
C ILE A 80 4.66 -12.58 -19.86
N GLU A 81 4.17 -13.42 -18.93
CA GLU A 81 2.89 -14.12 -18.99
C GLU A 81 2.01 -13.62 -17.85
N HIS A 82 0.75 -13.26 -18.14
CA HIS A 82 -0.16 -12.75 -17.11
C HIS A 82 -1.48 -13.51 -17.09
N PHE A 83 -2.06 -13.61 -15.90
CA PHE A 83 -3.27 -14.37 -15.60
C PHE A 83 -4.25 -13.51 -14.83
N ASP A 84 -5.55 -13.71 -15.00
CA ASP A 84 -6.54 -13.10 -14.13
C ASP A 84 -6.27 -13.46 -12.67
N TYR A 85 -6.55 -12.55 -11.74
CA TYR A 85 -6.12 -12.65 -10.34
C TYR A 85 -6.38 -14.04 -9.70
N ASN A 86 -7.63 -14.53 -9.77
CA ASN A 86 -7.98 -15.83 -9.21
C ASN A 86 -7.30 -16.99 -9.96
N LEU A 87 -7.16 -16.89 -11.28
CA LEU A 87 -6.44 -17.87 -12.09
C LEU A 87 -4.96 -17.87 -11.76
N TYR A 88 -4.37 -16.70 -11.45
CA TYR A 88 -2.98 -16.59 -11.04
C TYR A 88 -2.72 -17.36 -9.74
N ILE A 89 -3.57 -17.17 -8.71
CA ILE A 89 -3.49 -17.92 -7.45
C ILE A 89 -3.54 -19.42 -7.70
N GLN A 90 -4.53 -19.90 -8.46
CA GLN A 90 -4.69 -21.33 -8.81
C GLN A 90 -3.48 -21.87 -9.59
N THR A 91 -2.92 -21.05 -10.50
CA THR A 91 -1.74 -21.40 -11.27
C THR A 91 -0.53 -21.58 -10.37
N LEU A 92 -0.28 -20.66 -9.44
CA LEU A 92 0.79 -20.78 -8.45
C LEU A 92 0.63 -22.04 -7.59
N GLN A 93 -0.58 -22.29 -7.07
CA GLN A 93 -0.89 -23.43 -6.22
C GLN A 93 -0.67 -24.78 -6.91
N THR A 94 -0.79 -24.82 -8.24
CA THR A 94 -0.61 -26.06 -9.02
C THR A 94 0.79 -26.19 -9.61
N ALA A 95 1.35 -25.12 -10.16
CA ALA A 95 2.63 -25.14 -10.86
C ALA A 95 3.84 -25.25 -9.93
N MET A 96 3.83 -24.52 -8.79
CA MET A 96 4.97 -24.54 -7.87
C MET A 96 5.23 -25.92 -7.25
N PRO A 97 4.22 -26.70 -6.78
CA PRO A 97 4.45 -28.09 -6.37
C PRO A 97 4.93 -28.98 -7.49
N ALA A 98 4.51 -28.71 -8.73
CA ALA A 98 4.90 -29.46 -9.92
C ALA A 98 6.27 -29.04 -10.49
N ARG A 99 6.89 -27.96 -9.97
CA ARG A 99 8.14 -27.32 -10.48
C ARG A 99 8.01 -26.89 -11.95
N GLN A 100 6.88 -26.26 -12.26
CA GLN A 100 6.53 -25.81 -13.61
C GLN A 100 6.26 -24.30 -13.68
N GLU A 101 6.51 -23.61 -12.58
CA GLU A 101 6.40 -22.17 -12.48
C GLU A 101 7.40 -21.44 -13.37
N ALA A 102 7.21 -20.14 -13.59
CA ALA A 102 8.15 -19.27 -14.28
C ALA A 102 9.42 -19.02 -13.44
N ASP A 103 10.45 -18.49 -14.09
CA ASP A 103 11.72 -18.14 -13.45
C ASP A 103 11.56 -17.00 -12.43
N ILE A 104 10.73 -16.01 -12.79
CA ILE A 104 10.43 -14.83 -11.98
C ILE A 104 8.92 -14.82 -11.71
N LEU A 105 8.55 -14.58 -10.46
CA LEU A 105 7.16 -14.55 -10.03
C LEU A 105 6.86 -13.19 -9.39
N GLN A 106 5.85 -12.50 -9.89
CA GLN A 106 5.27 -11.39 -9.15
C GLN A 106 4.44 -11.97 -8.00
N LEU A 107 4.89 -11.79 -6.77
CA LEU A 107 4.14 -12.21 -5.60
C LEU A 107 3.74 -11.01 -4.74
N PHE A 108 2.59 -11.14 -4.12
CA PHE A 108 2.20 -10.25 -3.05
C PHE A 108 3.03 -10.57 -1.80
N GLY A 109 3.57 -9.55 -1.10
CA GLY A 109 4.53 -9.79 -0.04
C GLY A 109 4.02 -10.73 1.05
N THR A 110 2.77 -10.60 1.46
CA THR A 110 2.16 -11.50 2.46
C THR A 110 1.99 -12.95 1.96
N TRP A 111 1.97 -13.22 0.66
CA TRP A 111 1.98 -14.59 0.14
C TRP A 111 3.34 -15.28 0.29
N THR A 112 4.40 -14.53 0.52
CA THR A 112 5.74 -15.11 0.69
C THR A 112 5.78 -16.11 1.86
N SER A 113 5.06 -15.85 2.95
CA SER A 113 4.96 -16.78 4.07
C SER A 113 4.29 -18.10 3.72
N GLN A 114 3.42 -18.11 2.72
CA GLN A 114 2.74 -19.32 2.21
C GLN A 114 3.62 -20.12 1.24
N TYR A 115 4.49 -19.41 0.47
CA TYR A 115 5.26 -20.02 -0.61
C TYR A 115 6.77 -20.12 -0.37
N TYR A 116 7.32 -19.62 0.75
CA TYR A 116 8.78 -19.47 0.95
C TYR A 116 9.58 -20.74 0.75
N GLU A 117 9.02 -21.93 1.08
CA GLU A 117 9.70 -23.21 0.85
C GLU A 117 9.86 -23.56 -0.65
N ARG A 118 9.17 -22.83 -1.52
CA ARG A 118 9.21 -22.98 -2.99
C ARG A 118 9.73 -21.73 -3.69
N LEU A 119 10.41 -20.87 -2.95
CA LEU A 119 11.06 -19.67 -3.48
C LEU A 119 12.57 -19.78 -3.25
N ALA A 120 13.36 -19.25 -4.18
CA ALA A 120 14.78 -19.06 -3.98
C ALA A 120 15.00 -17.93 -2.95
N PRO A 121 15.84 -18.12 -1.92
CA PRO A 121 16.29 -17.01 -1.10
C PRO A 121 17.04 -15.98 -1.94
N VAL A 122 16.90 -14.70 -1.60
CA VAL A 122 17.73 -13.65 -2.22
C VAL A 122 19.20 -13.90 -1.85
N PRO A 123 20.12 -14.06 -2.82
CA PRO A 123 21.53 -14.25 -2.52
C PRO A 123 22.10 -13.03 -1.75
N PRO A 124 22.96 -13.25 -0.72
CA PRO A 124 23.53 -12.14 0.04
C PRO A 124 24.31 -11.13 -0.80
N GLU A 125 24.88 -11.55 -1.92
CA GLU A 125 25.57 -10.71 -2.88
C GLU A 125 24.61 -9.82 -3.70
N VAL A 126 23.34 -10.21 -3.80
CA VAL A 126 22.28 -9.38 -4.40
C VAL A 126 21.77 -8.39 -3.36
N MET A 127 21.36 -8.88 -2.19
CA MET A 127 20.89 -8.06 -1.08
C MET A 127 20.78 -8.85 0.23
N THR A 128 21.31 -8.29 1.31
CA THR A 128 21.08 -8.82 2.66
C THR A 128 19.78 -8.28 3.26
N VAL A 129 19.24 -8.98 4.26
CA VAL A 129 18.07 -8.50 5.03
C VAL A 129 18.32 -7.10 5.60
N GLU A 130 19.52 -6.87 6.17
CA GLU A 130 19.87 -5.58 6.77
C GLU A 130 19.90 -4.44 5.73
N GLU A 131 20.41 -4.68 4.54
CA GLU A 131 20.41 -3.71 3.44
C GLU A 131 18.98 -3.43 2.98
N ALA A 132 18.18 -4.47 2.78
CA ALA A 132 16.79 -4.34 2.37
C ALA A 132 15.98 -3.49 3.38
N GLN A 133 16.13 -3.72 4.67
CA GLN A 133 15.48 -2.95 5.73
C GLN A 133 15.93 -1.47 5.80
N LYS A 134 17.09 -1.13 5.23
CA LYS A 134 17.57 0.26 5.15
C LYS A 134 17.02 1.03 3.94
N ILE A 135 16.76 0.32 2.84
CA ILE A 135 16.36 0.96 1.56
C ILE A 135 14.84 0.98 1.35
N PHE A 136 14.11 0.00 1.90
CA PHE A 136 12.66 -0.08 1.74
C PHE A 136 11.93 0.37 3.00
N TYR A 137 10.68 0.83 2.84
CA TYR A 137 9.77 0.99 3.98
C TYR A 137 9.58 -0.33 4.70
N ALA A 138 9.43 -0.26 6.04
CA ALA A 138 9.35 -1.45 6.88
C ALA A 138 8.16 -2.39 6.52
N ALA A 139 7.01 -1.85 6.16
CA ALA A 139 5.84 -2.66 5.84
C ALA A 139 6.02 -3.43 4.52
N PRO A 140 6.39 -2.81 3.37
CA PRO A 140 6.64 -3.55 2.14
C PRO A 140 7.66 -4.68 2.29
N ILE A 141 8.83 -4.37 2.85
CA ILE A 141 9.89 -5.38 2.95
C ILE A 141 9.57 -6.48 3.96
N GLY A 142 8.75 -6.17 4.98
CA GLY A 142 8.32 -7.13 6.00
C GLY A 142 7.66 -8.38 5.41
N GLY A 143 6.91 -8.22 4.33
CA GLY A 143 6.25 -9.33 3.64
C GLY A 143 7.21 -10.33 2.98
N TYR A 144 8.39 -9.88 2.58
CA TYR A 144 9.37 -10.73 1.91
C TYR A 144 10.39 -11.37 2.84
N ILE A 145 10.30 -11.09 4.14
CA ILE A 145 11.18 -11.69 5.16
C ILE A 145 10.42 -12.76 5.93
N VAL A 146 10.80 -14.02 5.77
CA VAL A 146 10.22 -15.15 6.49
C VAL A 146 11.32 -15.85 7.26
N ASN A 147 11.15 -16.05 8.57
CA ASN A 147 12.12 -16.67 9.46
C ASN A 147 13.55 -16.06 9.36
N GLY A 148 13.63 -14.74 9.14
CA GLY A 148 14.90 -14.03 9.02
C GLY A 148 15.61 -14.19 7.67
N VAL A 149 14.96 -14.79 6.68
CA VAL A 149 15.47 -14.98 5.31
C VAL A 149 14.66 -14.12 4.34
N LEU A 150 15.35 -13.45 3.41
CA LEU A 150 14.75 -12.63 2.37
C LEU A 150 14.43 -13.47 1.14
N TYR A 151 13.18 -13.44 0.65
CA TYR A 151 12.70 -14.25 -0.49
C TYR A 151 12.23 -13.43 -1.69
N GLY A 152 12.30 -12.11 -1.63
CA GLY A 152 11.89 -11.23 -2.72
C GLY A 152 12.16 -9.78 -2.40
N LEU A 153 11.91 -8.90 -3.38
CA LEU A 153 12.07 -7.47 -3.25
C LEU A 153 10.78 -6.75 -3.63
N PRO A 154 10.28 -5.82 -2.79
CA PRO A 154 9.05 -5.12 -3.03
C PRO A 154 9.19 -4.09 -4.16
N GLN A 155 8.11 -3.93 -4.94
CA GLN A 155 8.01 -2.93 -6.00
C GLN A 155 7.19 -1.71 -5.53
N GLU A 156 6.19 -1.95 -4.70
CA GLU A 156 5.27 -0.95 -4.20
C GLU A 156 5.04 -1.05 -2.69
N PHE A 157 4.47 0.01 -2.15
CA PHE A 157 3.86 0.03 -0.82
C PHE A 157 2.33 0.00 -1.00
N ASN A 158 1.71 -1.14 -0.75
CA ASN A 158 0.26 -1.25 -0.79
C ASN A 158 -0.35 -0.75 0.51
N MET A 159 -1.13 0.32 0.42
CA MET A 159 -1.79 0.93 1.56
C MET A 159 -3.31 0.78 1.41
N GLU A 160 -3.87 -0.20 2.11
CA GLU A 160 -5.31 -0.50 2.09
C GLU A 160 -6.10 0.39 3.05
N TYR A 161 -5.48 0.82 4.14
CA TYR A 161 -6.05 1.69 5.16
C TYR A 161 -5.08 2.84 5.47
N GLY A 162 -5.57 3.87 6.13
CA GLY A 162 -4.79 5.05 6.55
C GLY A 162 -5.14 6.29 5.73
N GLY A 163 -5.71 6.11 4.53
CA GLY A 163 -6.18 7.20 3.70
C GLY A 163 -7.52 6.92 3.04
N VAL A 164 -8.14 7.98 2.59
CA VAL A 164 -9.43 7.95 1.91
C VAL A 164 -9.40 8.86 0.69
N LEU A 165 -10.21 8.55 -0.31
CA LEU A 165 -10.58 9.49 -1.35
C LEU A 165 -11.82 10.28 -0.91
N VAL A 166 -11.78 11.58 -1.09
CA VAL A 166 -12.89 12.49 -0.77
C VAL A 166 -13.44 13.08 -2.06
N ASN A 167 -14.73 12.90 -2.29
CA ASN A 167 -15.44 13.41 -3.44
C ASN A 167 -15.70 14.91 -3.30
N LYS A 168 -14.95 15.70 -4.02
CA LYS A 168 -15.00 17.17 -3.99
C LYS A 168 -16.39 17.71 -4.40
N THR A 169 -16.96 17.16 -5.47
CA THR A 169 -18.27 17.59 -5.98
C THR A 169 -19.37 17.34 -4.95
N LYS A 170 -19.36 16.18 -4.27
CA LYS A 170 -20.32 15.88 -3.21
C LYS A 170 -20.17 16.81 -2.00
N TYR A 171 -18.93 17.12 -1.59
CA TYR A 171 -18.65 18.08 -0.53
C TYR A 171 -19.20 19.46 -0.84
N GLN A 172 -18.94 19.96 -2.05
CA GLN A 172 -19.44 21.26 -2.50
C GLN A 172 -20.97 21.30 -2.58
N ALA A 173 -21.59 20.24 -3.10
CA ALA A 173 -23.04 20.14 -3.20
C ALA A 173 -23.73 20.07 -1.82
N ALA A 174 -23.09 19.48 -0.83
CA ALA A 174 -23.57 19.43 0.55
C ALA A 174 -23.27 20.72 1.35
N GLY A 175 -22.56 21.69 0.76
CA GLY A 175 -22.16 22.93 1.45
C GLY A 175 -21.11 22.74 2.53
N LEU A 176 -20.38 21.60 2.49
CA LEU A 176 -19.31 21.28 3.44
C LEU A 176 -18.01 22.01 3.09
N THR A 177 -17.18 22.24 4.12
CA THR A 177 -15.84 22.81 3.94
C THR A 177 -14.94 21.84 3.18
N TYR A 178 -14.38 22.29 2.06
CA TYR A 178 -13.40 21.53 1.29
C TYR A 178 -12.11 22.36 1.12
N PRO A 179 -10.93 21.78 1.37
CA PRO A 179 -10.64 20.43 1.86
C PRO A 179 -11.16 20.20 3.29
N PRO A 180 -11.51 18.94 3.65
CA PRO A 180 -11.96 18.61 5.00
C PRO A 180 -10.83 18.89 6.03
N ASN A 181 -11.23 19.26 7.24
CA ASN A 181 -10.32 19.56 8.35
C ASN A 181 -10.70 18.75 9.61
N TRP A 182 -10.80 17.44 9.43
CA TRP A 182 -11.15 16.51 10.51
C TRP A 182 -10.10 16.48 11.61
N LYS A 183 -10.54 16.45 12.85
CA LYS A 183 -9.71 16.26 14.05
C LYS A 183 -9.98 14.93 14.73
N THR A 184 -11.19 14.42 14.56
CA THR A 184 -11.68 13.20 15.17
C THR A 184 -12.45 12.38 14.13
N MET A 185 -12.66 11.09 14.41
CA MET A 185 -13.54 10.24 13.61
C MET A 185 -15.01 10.69 13.69
N ASP A 186 -15.42 11.40 14.74
CA ASP A 186 -16.76 12.00 14.83
C ASP A 186 -16.94 13.13 13.80
N ASP A 187 -15.88 13.90 13.50
CA ASP A 187 -15.93 14.91 12.41
C ASP A 187 -16.14 14.23 11.05
N VAL A 188 -15.47 13.10 10.82
CA VAL A 188 -15.65 12.30 9.60
C VAL A 188 -17.09 11.79 9.48
N LEU A 189 -17.66 11.26 10.58
CA LEU A 189 -19.03 10.77 10.59
C LEU A 189 -20.06 11.91 10.43
N ALA A 190 -19.77 13.11 10.93
CA ALA A 190 -20.63 14.28 10.72
C ALA A 190 -20.70 14.68 9.25
N ASP A 191 -19.53 14.77 8.58
CA ASP A 191 -19.48 15.03 7.16
C ASP A 191 -20.15 13.90 6.36
N ALA A 192 -19.88 12.65 6.73
CA ALA A 192 -20.48 11.48 6.08
C ALA A 192 -22.01 11.50 6.12
N LYS A 193 -22.61 11.86 7.24
CA LYS A 193 -24.07 12.00 7.35
C LYS A 193 -24.62 13.06 6.39
N ALA A 194 -23.93 14.19 6.26
CA ALA A 194 -24.33 15.26 5.36
C ALA A 194 -24.17 14.86 3.87
N LEU A 195 -23.25 13.96 3.57
CA LEU A 195 -22.99 13.46 2.21
C LEU A 195 -23.94 12.33 1.78
N THR A 196 -24.55 11.62 2.75
CA THR A 196 -25.42 10.47 2.46
C THR A 196 -26.68 10.91 1.72
N GLN A 197 -27.07 10.18 0.68
CA GLN A 197 -28.26 10.48 -0.11
C GLN A 197 -29.11 9.23 -0.33
N TYR A 198 -30.42 9.43 -0.28
CA TYR A 198 -31.44 8.41 -0.51
C TYR A 198 -32.28 8.77 -1.73
N ASP A 199 -32.74 7.77 -2.46
CA ASP A 199 -33.70 7.96 -3.54
C ASP A 199 -35.14 8.11 -3.02
N ALA A 200 -36.08 8.26 -3.93
CA ALA A 200 -37.51 8.42 -3.58
C ALA A 200 -38.13 7.17 -2.92
N SER A 201 -37.50 6.01 -3.05
CA SER A 201 -37.93 4.77 -2.41
C SER A 201 -37.37 4.61 -0.98
N GLY A 202 -36.42 5.49 -0.59
CA GLY A 202 -35.69 5.40 0.67
C GLY A 202 -34.46 4.48 0.59
N MET A 203 -34.06 4.03 -0.59
CA MET A 203 -32.81 3.26 -0.77
C MET A 203 -31.62 4.22 -0.85
N MET A 204 -30.54 3.89 -0.14
CA MET A 204 -29.30 4.67 -0.20
C MET A 204 -28.66 4.52 -1.59
N PHE A 205 -28.45 5.65 -2.29
CA PHE A 205 -27.75 5.65 -3.56
C PHE A 205 -26.39 6.36 -3.51
N VAL A 206 -26.11 7.16 -2.46
CA VAL A 206 -24.80 7.69 -2.12
C VAL A 206 -24.49 7.35 -0.67
N ALA A 207 -23.44 6.57 -0.45
CA ALA A 207 -22.85 6.35 0.87
C ALA A 207 -22.02 7.57 1.25
N GLY A 208 -22.22 8.09 2.46
CA GLY A 208 -21.41 9.20 2.96
C GLY A 208 -19.99 8.77 3.29
N PHE A 209 -19.82 7.58 3.89
CA PHE A 209 -18.53 6.97 4.20
C PHE A 209 -18.54 5.47 3.90
N HIS A 210 -17.89 5.06 2.84
CA HIS A 210 -17.86 3.66 2.42
C HIS A 210 -16.65 2.92 3.00
N PHE A 211 -16.93 1.88 3.78
CA PHE A 211 -15.93 0.98 4.40
C PHE A 211 -16.43 -0.48 4.49
N THR A 212 -17.46 -0.85 3.74
CA THR A 212 -18.16 -2.14 3.89
C THR A 212 -17.90 -3.14 2.76
N SER A 213 -16.97 -2.86 1.85
CA SER A 213 -16.40 -3.87 0.94
C SER A 213 -15.17 -4.55 1.57
N ALA A 214 -14.70 -5.64 0.98
CA ALA A 214 -13.75 -6.57 1.61
C ALA A 214 -12.53 -5.89 2.27
N ASP A 215 -11.62 -5.30 1.48
CA ASP A 215 -10.41 -4.65 2.02
C ASP A 215 -10.73 -3.52 3.02
N PRO A 216 -11.60 -2.54 2.68
CA PRO A 216 -11.97 -1.49 3.62
C PRO A 216 -12.50 -2.00 4.95
N THR A 217 -13.31 -3.06 4.94
CA THR A 217 -13.89 -3.64 6.16
C THR A 217 -12.80 -4.24 7.04
N VAL A 218 -11.99 -5.12 6.47
CA VAL A 218 -10.98 -5.87 7.22
C VAL A 218 -9.89 -4.94 7.73
N PHE A 219 -9.32 -4.11 6.86
CA PHE A 219 -8.22 -3.22 7.26
C PHE A 219 -8.67 -2.09 8.20
N SER A 220 -9.92 -1.61 8.10
CA SER A 220 -10.51 -0.70 9.10
C SER A 220 -10.63 -1.35 10.47
N PHE A 221 -11.02 -2.61 10.52
CA PHE A 221 -11.11 -3.37 11.77
C PHE A 221 -9.73 -3.56 12.40
N LEU A 222 -8.76 -4.06 11.64
CA LEU A 222 -7.40 -4.31 12.14
C LEU A 222 -6.69 -3.03 12.57
N ALA A 223 -6.79 -1.96 11.78
CA ALA A 223 -6.21 -0.66 12.13
C ALA A 223 -6.83 -0.06 13.38
N GLY A 224 -8.16 -0.16 13.52
CA GLY A 224 -8.85 0.34 14.71
C GLY A 224 -8.48 -0.40 15.99
N ILE A 225 -8.17 -1.72 15.92
CA ILE A 225 -7.61 -2.47 17.05
C ILE A 225 -6.27 -1.87 17.47
N LYS A 226 -5.37 -1.65 16.51
CA LYS A 226 -4.04 -1.07 16.75
C LYS A 226 -4.10 0.33 17.31
N GLN A 227 -4.93 1.21 16.76
CA GLN A 227 -5.12 2.58 17.23
C GLN A 227 -5.72 2.66 18.63
N ARG A 228 -6.39 1.61 19.10
CA ARG A 228 -6.91 1.51 20.48
C ARG A 228 -5.91 0.86 21.44
N GLY A 229 -4.66 0.66 20.99
CA GLY A 229 -3.58 0.07 21.80
C GLY A 229 -3.66 -1.45 21.94
N GLY A 230 -4.45 -2.12 21.08
CA GLY A 230 -4.52 -3.59 21.00
C GLY A 230 -3.58 -4.19 19.98
N ASP A 231 -3.59 -5.50 19.91
CA ASP A 231 -3.03 -6.31 18.83
C ASP A 231 -4.03 -7.41 18.46
N PHE A 232 -3.97 -7.87 17.23
CA PHE A 232 -4.73 -9.03 16.77
C PHE A 232 -3.85 -10.29 16.69
N TRP A 233 -2.55 -10.16 16.89
CA TRP A 233 -1.63 -11.27 17.11
C TRP A 233 -1.52 -11.58 18.60
N ASN A 234 -1.33 -12.86 18.94
CA ASN A 234 -0.86 -13.24 20.26
C ASN A 234 0.61 -12.81 20.49
N ALA A 235 1.08 -12.86 21.72
CA ALA A 235 2.37 -12.27 22.10
C ALA A 235 3.59 -12.88 21.36
N ASP A 236 3.53 -14.16 21.03
CA ASP A 236 4.59 -14.90 20.32
C ASP A 236 4.36 -15.00 18.81
N ARG A 237 3.29 -14.40 18.30
CA ARG A 237 2.89 -14.39 16.88
C ARG A 237 2.68 -15.78 16.26
N THR A 238 2.25 -16.73 17.08
CA THR A 238 1.90 -18.09 16.67
C THR A 238 0.42 -18.32 16.49
N GLY A 239 -0.39 -17.27 16.65
CA GLY A 239 -1.82 -17.28 16.50
C GLY A 239 -2.43 -15.89 16.68
N PHE A 240 -3.74 -15.81 16.56
CA PHE A 240 -4.50 -14.57 16.65
C PHE A 240 -5.21 -14.41 17.98
N THR A 241 -5.49 -13.15 18.35
CA THR A 241 -6.24 -12.74 19.53
C THR A 241 -7.25 -11.67 19.13
N PHE A 242 -8.41 -12.08 18.63
CA PHE A 242 -9.47 -11.16 18.20
C PHE A 242 -10.54 -10.90 19.28
N ASN A 243 -10.73 -11.81 20.23
CA ASN A 243 -11.72 -11.61 21.30
C ASN A 243 -11.16 -10.70 22.42
N THR A 244 -10.92 -9.44 22.09
CA THR A 244 -10.32 -8.43 22.96
C THR A 244 -11.24 -7.22 23.13
N PRO A 245 -11.11 -6.44 24.22
CA PRO A 245 -11.87 -5.19 24.39
C PRO A 245 -11.64 -4.19 23.25
N GLN A 246 -10.43 -4.15 22.66
CA GLN A 246 -10.10 -3.24 21.57
C GLN A 246 -10.78 -3.67 20.26
N ALA A 247 -10.79 -4.95 19.94
CA ALA A 247 -11.49 -5.49 18.80
C ALA A 247 -13.01 -5.28 18.93
N LYS A 248 -13.56 -5.55 20.13
CA LYS A 248 -14.97 -5.29 20.42
C LYS A 248 -15.34 -3.82 20.25
N ALA A 249 -14.53 -2.90 20.79
CA ALA A 249 -14.76 -1.47 20.65
C ALA A 249 -14.69 -1.00 19.21
N GLN A 250 -13.79 -1.59 18.41
CA GLN A 250 -13.67 -1.25 16.99
C GLN A 250 -14.85 -1.78 16.17
N LEU A 251 -15.22 -3.03 16.34
CA LEU A 251 -16.36 -3.61 15.61
C LEU A 251 -17.68 -2.93 15.99
N GLN A 252 -17.85 -2.58 17.28
CA GLN A 252 -18.99 -1.80 17.75
C GLN A 252 -19.03 -0.42 17.10
N TRP A 253 -17.89 0.29 17.00
CA TRP A 253 -17.83 1.59 16.32
C TRP A 253 -18.23 1.48 14.84
N MET A 254 -17.78 0.44 14.12
CA MET A 254 -18.17 0.20 12.73
C MET A 254 -19.68 -0.04 12.62
N LEU A 255 -20.26 -0.84 13.51
CA LEU A 255 -21.69 -1.07 13.56
C LEU A 255 -22.48 0.22 13.88
N ASP A 256 -21.99 1.04 14.81
CA ASP A 256 -22.62 2.31 15.17
C ASP A 256 -22.57 3.32 14.01
N ALA A 257 -21.50 3.32 13.21
CA ALA A 257 -21.40 4.12 11.99
C ALA A 257 -22.46 3.68 10.93
N VAL A 258 -22.65 2.38 10.75
CA VAL A 258 -23.73 1.83 9.90
C VAL A 258 -25.10 2.26 10.44
N LYS A 259 -25.38 2.09 11.75
CA LYS A 259 -26.62 2.53 12.40
C LYS A 259 -26.85 4.03 12.30
N ALA A 260 -25.78 4.81 12.23
CA ALA A 260 -25.85 6.24 11.98
C ALA A 260 -26.25 6.62 10.54
N GLY A 261 -26.37 5.65 9.64
CA GLY A 261 -26.82 5.80 8.28
C GLY A 261 -25.78 6.41 7.34
N VAL A 262 -24.48 6.23 7.59
CA VAL A 262 -23.42 6.73 6.70
C VAL A 262 -23.13 5.78 5.56
N VAL A 263 -23.48 4.50 5.67
CA VAL A 263 -23.40 3.46 4.66
C VAL A 263 -24.47 2.40 4.91
N ASP A 264 -24.97 1.82 3.83
CA ASP A 264 -25.82 0.61 3.87
C ASP A 264 -24.96 -0.59 3.47
N PRO A 265 -24.66 -1.53 4.40
CA PRO A 265 -23.76 -2.66 4.15
C PRO A 265 -24.37 -3.74 3.23
N VAL A 266 -25.66 -3.66 2.90
CA VAL A 266 -26.30 -4.55 1.92
C VAL A 266 -26.12 -3.98 0.51
N VAL A 267 -26.29 -2.67 0.35
CA VAL A 267 -26.17 -1.98 -0.95
C VAL A 267 -24.71 -1.78 -1.34
N PHE A 268 -23.83 -1.55 -0.36
CA PHE A 268 -22.43 -1.20 -0.56
C PHE A 268 -21.49 -2.27 0.00
N ASN A 269 -21.61 -3.51 -0.42
CA ASN A 269 -20.67 -4.59 -0.11
C ASN A 269 -19.88 -5.02 -1.37
N ALA A 270 -18.94 -5.97 -1.21
CA ALA A 270 -18.07 -6.42 -2.29
C ALA A 270 -18.82 -7.07 -3.47
N GLU A 271 -19.97 -7.69 -3.19
CA GLU A 271 -20.75 -8.39 -4.23
C GLU A 271 -21.63 -7.44 -5.04
N THR A 272 -22.22 -6.44 -4.38
CA THR A 272 -23.22 -5.55 -4.98
C THR A 272 -22.64 -4.20 -5.42
N ASN A 273 -21.56 -3.75 -4.80
CA ASN A 273 -20.99 -2.43 -5.08
C ASN A 273 -19.51 -2.34 -4.65
N PHE A 274 -18.63 -2.78 -5.53
CA PHE A 274 -17.20 -2.68 -5.27
C PHE A 274 -16.77 -1.22 -5.12
N VAL A 275 -15.89 -0.92 -4.15
CA VAL A 275 -15.55 0.45 -3.74
C VAL A 275 -15.03 1.31 -4.89
N ILE A 276 -14.24 0.74 -5.81
CA ILE A 276 -13.70 1.47 -6.96
C ILE A 276 -14.86 2.03 -7.78
N ASP A 277 -15.75 1.16 -8.25
CA ASP A 277 -16.85 1.54 -9.11
C ASP A 277 -17.80 2.50 -8.39
N ALA A 278 -18.14 2.22 -7.14
CA ALA A 278 -19.02 3.07 -6.35
C ALA A 278 -18.47 4.51 -6.19
N PHE A 279 -17.17 4.62 -5.86
CA PHE A 279 -16.54 5.92 -5.66
C PHE A 279 -16.40 6.69 -6.98
N PHE A 280 -15.82 6.08 -8.00
CA PHE A 280 -15.57 6.75 -9.28
C PHE A 280 -16.84 6.98 -10.11
N GLN A 281 -17.93 6.29 -9.81
CA GLN A 281 -19.28 6.63 -10.28
C GLN A 281 -19.97 7.74 -9.44
N SER A 282 -19.24 8.38 -8.53
CA SER A 282 -19.76 9.44 -7.65
C SER A 282 -20.91 8.97 -6.73
N ARG A 283 -20.88 7.69 -6.31
CA ARG A 283 -21.84 7.11 -5.37
C ARG A 283 -21.32 7.03 -3.92
N VAL A 284 -20.14 7.58 -3.67
CA VAL A 284 -19.50 7.63 -2.35
C VAL A 284 -18.95 9.02 -2.11
N GLY A 285 -19.19 9.56 -0.91
CA GLY A 285 -18.65 10.86 -0.47
C GLY A 285 -17.22 10.75 0.05
N ILE A 286 -16.98 9.82 0.96
CA ILE A 286 -15.69 9.49 1.56
C ILE A 286 -15.51 7.98 1.40
N GLY A 287 -14.46 7.52 0.74
CA GLY A 287 -14.23 6.10 0.50
C GLY A 287 -12.84 5.66 0.88
N TYR A 288 -12.74 4.57 1.63
CA TYR A 288 -11.51 3.82 1.69
C TYR A 288 -11.24 3.20 0.34
N ILE A 289 -10.08 3.48 -0.21
CA ILE A 289 -9.66 2.89 -1.46
C ILE A 289 -8.19 2.58 -1.33
N GLY A 290 -7.81 1.34 -1.54
CA GLY A 290 -6.43 0.91 -1.64
C GLY A 290 -5.71 1.72 -2.72
N THR A 291 -4.48 2.09 -2.49
CA THR A 291 -3.75 2.98 -3.39
C THR A 291 -3.58 2.41 -4.80
N TRP A 292 -3.59 1.09 -4.92
CA TRP A 292 -3.59 0.35 -6.20
C TRP A 292 -4.80 0.67 -7.10
N ALA A 293 -5.93 1.04 -6.49
CA ALA A 293 -7.16 1.31 -7.21
C ALA A 293 -7.21 2.69 -7.88
N ILE A 294 -6.34 3.62 -7.48
CA ILE A 294 -6.36 5.01 -7.95
C ILE A 294 -6.08 5.09 -9.45
N ALA A 295 -5.08 4.36 -9.94
CA ALA A 295 -4.74 4.34 -11.36
C ALA A 295 -5.86 3.72 -12.21
N LEU A 296 -6.43 2.59 -11.75
CA LEU A 296 -7.56 1.95 -12.42
C LEU A 296 -8.79 2.86 -12.46
N GLY A 297 -9.08 3.54 -11.36
CA GLY A 297 -10.19 4.49 -11.29
C GLY A 297 -10.04 5.63 -12.28
N LYS A 298 -8.84 6.22 -12.40
CA LYS A 298 -8.56 7.26 -13.40
C LYS A 298 -8.70 6.75 -14.83
N THR A 299 -8.27 5.53 -15.10
CA THR A 299 -8.34 4.92 -16.44
C THR A 299 -9.78 4.61 -16.84
N ASN A 300 -10.56 4.01 -15.92
CA ASN A 300 -11.91 3.56 -16.20
C ASN A 300 -12.93 4.71 -16.14
N TYR A 301 -12.65 5.77 -15.37
CA TYR A 301 -13.54 6.90 -15.13
C TYR A 301 -12.84 8.26 -15.34
N PRO A 302 -12.34 8.56 -16.56
CA PRO A 302 -11.51 9.73 -16.81
C PRO A 302 -12.24 11.06 -16.52
N ASP A 303 -13.55 11.11 -16.69
CA ASP A 303 -14.37 12.32 -16.43
C ASP A 303 -14.44 12.67 -14.93
N PHE A 304 -14.11 11.73 -14.04
CA PHE A 304 -14.10 11.92 -12.60
C PHE A 304 -12.68 12.07 -12.02
N ALA A 305 -11.64 12.06 -12.85
CA ALA A 305 -10.25 12.01 -12.43
C ALA A 305 -9.82 13.18 -11.51
N ASP A 306 -10.40 14.38 -11.70
CA ASP A 306 -10.07 15.60 -10.95
C ASP A 306 -11.12 15.98 -9.88
N GLU A 307 -12.14 15.17 -9.71
CA GLU A 307 -13.26 15.45 -8.81
C GLU A 307 -13.05 14.89 -7.38
N TRP A 308 -11.85 14.45 -7.04
CA TRP A 308 -11.49 13.89 -5.75
C TRP A 308 -10.11 14.34 -5.30
N ALA A 309 -9.82 14.16 -4.02
CA ALA A 309 -8.48 14.26 -3.46
C ALA A 309 -8.27 13.23 -2.36
N TYR A 310 -6.99 12.86 -2.17
CA TYR A 310 -6.56 11.96 -1.13
C TYR A 310 -6.41 12.68 0.21
N PHE A 311 -6.94 12.09 1.29
CA PHE A 311 -6.82 12.56 2.66
C PHE A 311 -6.54 11.38 3.60
N TYR A 312 -5.93 11.65 4.74
CA TYR A 312 -5.81 10.67 5.81
C TYR A 312 -6.88 10.89 6.88
N LEU A 313 -7.26 9.79 7.54
CA LEU A 313 -8.25 9.84 8.61
C LEU A 313 -7.61 10.19 9.95
N PRO A 314 -8.34 10.85 10.85
CA PRO A 314 -7.94 10.98 12.24
C PRO A 314 -7.78 9.60 12.89
N SER A 315 -6.85 9.48 13.83
CA SER A 315 -6.74 8.29 14.67
C SER A 315 -7.84 8.25 15.72
N PHE A 316 -8.27 7.06 16.13
CA PHE A 316 -9.13 6.89 17.31
C PHE A 316 -8.41 7.29 18.60
N GLN A 317 -7.11 6.96 18.70
CA GLN A 317 -6.24 7.32 19.81
C GLN A 317 -4.78 7.39 19.35
N GLY A 318 -4.03 8.38 19.83
CA GLY A 318 -2.61 8.51 19.55
C GLY A 318 -2.26 8.69 18.08
N ASP A 319 -1.20 8.03 17.66
CA ASP A 319 -0.70 8.08 16.28
C ASP A 319 -1.65 7.37 15.30
N PRO A 320 -1.71 7.79 14.04
CA PRO A 320 -2.57 7.19 13.02
C PRO A 320 -2.00 5.86 12.49
N VAL A 321 -1.74 4.92 13.39
CA VAL A 321 -1.24 3.59 13.06
C VAL A 321 -2.23 2.88 12.15
N PHE A 322 -1.73 2.26 11.10
CA PHE A 322 -2.51 1.41 10.22
C PHE A 322 -1.80 0.09 9.93
N VAL A 323 -2.55 -0.90 9.51
CA VAL A 323 -2.03 -2.18 9.08
C VAL A 323 -1.78 -2.13 7.58
N ALA A 324 -0.57 -2.45 7.17
CA ALA A 324 -0.15 -2.47 5.78
C ALA A 324 0.08 -3.91 5.31
N ASP A 325 -0.43 -4.20 4.14
CA ASP A 325 -0.41 -5.52 3.52
C ASP A 325 0.79 -5.71 2.59
N SER A 326 1.97 -5.21 2.97
CA SER A 326 3.17 -5.23 2.15
C SER A 326 2.98 -4.52 0.79
N GLY A 327 2.86 -5.27 -0.29
CA GLY A 327 2.67 -4.83 -1.67
C GLY A 327 3.18 -5.89 -2.63
N TRP A 328 2.96 -5.65 -3.92
CA TRP A 328 3.50 -6.49 -4.97
C TRP A 328 5.00 -6.30 -5.12
N GLY A 329 5.70 -7.37 -5.43
CA GLY A 329 7.12 -7.39 -5.71
C GLY A 329 7.51 -8.62 -6.50
N LEU A 330 8.80 -8.89 -6.59
CA LEU A 330 9.34 -9.96 -7.42
C LEU A 330 10.12 -10.96 -6.56
N THR A 331 9.92 -12.23 -6.89
CA THR A 331 10.61 -13.39 -6.32
C THR A 331 11.17 -14.25 -7.45
N VAL A 332 12.07 -15.17 -7.13
CA VAL A 332 12.70 -16.07 -8.11
C VAL A 332 12.40 -17.53 -7.74
N SER A 333 12.11 -18.34 -8.75
CA SER A 333 11.94 -19.79 -8.59
C SER A 333 13.27 -20.47 -8.26
N PRO A 334 13.30 -21.40 -7.29
CA PRO A 334 14.49 -22.23 -7.04
C PRO A 334 14.77 -23.21 -8.19
N ASN A 335 13.81 -23.40 -9.11
CA ASN A 335 13.92 -24.29 -10.25
C ASN A 335 14.43 -23.57 -11.51
N SER A 336 14.59 -22.23 -11.48
CA SER A 336 15.19 -21.48 -12.58
C SER A 336 16.65 -21.92 -12.83
N PRO A 337 17.03 -22.25 -14.06
CA PRO A 337 18.43 -22.52 -14.40
C PRO A 337 19.31 -21.27 -14.46
N HIS A 338 18.70 -20.08 -14.41
CA HIS A 338 19.37 -18.78 -14.54
C HIS A 338 19.01 -17.85 -13.37
N GLN A 339 19.10 -18.37 -12.12
CA GLN A 339 18.74 -17.60 -10.92
C GLN A 339 19.56 -16.32 -10.75
N ASP A 340 20.85 -16.36 -11.17
CA ASP A 340 21.75 -15.21 -11.14
C ASP A 340 21.23 -14.04 -12.00
N ILE A 341 20.81 -14.32 -13.23
CA ILE A 341 20.25 -13.32 -14.15
C ILE A 341 18.85 -12.87 -13.69
N ALA A 342 18.03 -13.81 -13.20
CA ALA A 342 16.71 -13.50 -12.65
C ALA A 342 16.80 -12.54 -11.44
N TRP A 343 17.73 -12.79 -10.51
CA TRP A 343 17.95 -11.89 -9.38
C TRP A 343 18.56 -10.55 -9.76
N ASP A 344 19.43 -10.52 -10.79
CA ASP A 344 19.96 -9.25 -11.32
C ASP A 344 18.84 -8.39 -11.90
N PHE A 345 17.93 -8.99 -12.68
CA PHE A 345 16.73 -8.30 -13.18
C PHE A 345 15.81 -7.83 -12.03
N VAL A 346 15.51 -8.70 -11.07
CA VAL A 346 14.68 -8.33 -9.90
C VAL A 346 15.29 -7.12 -9.18
N ARG A 347 16.59 -7.15 -8.91
CA ARG A 347 17.29 -6.02 -8.31
C ARG A 347 17.23 -4.77 -9.20
N PHE A 348 17.47 -4.90 -10.50
CA PHE A 348 17.42 -3.79 -11.45
C PHE A 348 16.07 -3.07 -11.40
N VAL A 349 14.98 -3.81 -11.42
CA VAL A 349 13.62 -3.23 -11.43
C VAL A 349 13.26 -2.61 -10.08
N THR A 350 13.62 -3.26 -8.98
CA THR A 350 13.13 -2.88 -7.65
C THR A 350 14.02 -1.86 -6.95
N THR A 351 15.32 -1.80 -7.26
CA THR A 351 16.27 -0.96 -6.50
C THR A 351 16.96 0.13 -7.33
N ASN A 352 16.86 0.10 -8.67
CA ASN A 352 17.33 1.22 -9.48
C ASN A 352 16.30 2.38 -9.38
N PRO A 353 16.65 3.54 -8.79
CA PRO A 353 15.68 4.60 -8.56
C PRO A 353 15.00 5.10 -9.83
N ALA A 354 15.73 5.19 -10.95
CA ALA A 354 15.16 5.65 -12.22
C ALA A 354 14.15 4.65 -12.81
N VAL A 355 14.43 3.36 -12.72
CA VAL A 355 13.53 2.30 -13.20
C VAL A 355 12.32 2.18 -12.27
N ALA A 356 12.53 2.16 -10.97
CA ALA A 356 11.46 2.12 -9.98
C ALA A 356 10.53 3.34 -10.08
N THR A 357 11.08 4.55 -10.31
CA THR A 357 10.26 5.76 -10.53
C THR A 357 9.33 5.59 -11.72
N LYS A 358 9.83 5.14 -12.86
CA LYS A 358 9.04 4.93 -14.08
C LYS A 358 7.97 3.86 -13.86
N TRP A 359 8.35 2.72 -13.26
CA TRP A 359 7.42 1.65 -12.96
C TRP A 359 6.28 2.13 -12.05
N ASN A 360 6.60 2.85 -10.97
CA ASN A 360 5.59 3.34 -10.03
C ASN A 360 4.69 4.43 -10.63
N ILE A 361 5.21 5.27 -11.52
CA ILE A 361 4.39 6.23 -12.28
C ILE A 361 3.44 5.49 -13.22
N ALA A 362 3.93 4.50 -13.96
CA ALA A 362 3.10 3.71 -14.88
C ALA A 362 2.03 2.91 -14.14
N SER A 363 2.39 2.25 -13.04
CA SER A 363 1.46 1.46 -12.21
C SER A 363 0.53 2.33 -11.36
N GLY A 364 0.90 3.59 -11.09
CA GLY A 364 0.13 4.50 -10.23
C GLY A 364 0.21 4.16 -8.74
N THR A 365 1.24 3.43 -8.31
CA THR A 365 1.39 2.93 -6.93
C THR A 365 2.40 3.74 -6.13
N ILE A 366 2.33 3.63 -4.79
CA ILE A 366 3.34 4.23 -3.90
C ILE A 366 4.63 3.40 -4.02
N PRO A 367 5.79 4.04 -4.29
CA PRO A 367 7.06 3.32 -4.30
C PRO A 367 7.39 2.68 -2.97
N ALA A 368 7.96 1.45 -3.00
CA ALA A 368 8.43 0.77 -1.79
C ALA A 368 9.67 1.42 -1.16
N MET A 369 10.43 2.20 -1.94
CA MET A 369 11.63 2.91 -1.48
C MET A 369 11.33 4.38 -1.13
N PRO A 370 11.67 4.87 0.08
CA PRO A 370 11.52 6.28 0.46
C PRO A 370 12.15 7.24 -0.54
N VAL A 371 13.37 6.97 -0.99
CA VAL A 371 14.11 7.83 -1.93
C VAL A 371 13.38 8.03 -3.27
N VAL A 372 12.61 7.05 -3.71
CA VAL A 372 11.77 7.13 -4.91
C VAL A 372 10.46 7.84 -4.58
N ALA A 373 9.78 7.43 -3.50
CA ALA A 373 8.48 7.97 -3.10
C ALA A 373 8.52 9.48 -2.84
N GLU A 374 9.63 9.99 -2.31
CA GLU A 374 9.85 11.40 -2.00
C GLU A 374 10.41 12.21 -3.18
N SER A 375 10.62 11.59 -4.34
CA SER A 375 11.18 12.28 -5.51
C SER A 375 10.23 13.32 -6.09
N PRO A 376 10.75 14.43 -6.65
CA PRO A 376 9.94 15.44 -7.33
C PRO A 376 9.16 14.86 -8.52
N GLU A 377 9.70 13.87 -9.21
CA GLU A 377 9.07 13.23 -10.36
C GLU A 377 7.80 12.49 -9.95
N ILE A 378 7.85 11.73 -8.86
CA ILE A 378 6.69 11.06 -8.29
C ILE A 378 5.64 12.09 -7.84
N ALA A 379 6.04 13.14 -7.13
CA ALA A 379 5.12 14.19 -6.67
C ALA A 379 4.45 14.93 -7.83
N GLN A 380 5.15 15.12 -8.95
CA GLN A 380 4.59 15.75 -10.16
C GLN A 380 3.63 14.81 -10.88
N ALA A 381 3.97 13.54 -11.06
CA ALA A 381 3.15 12.56 -11.76
C ALA A 381 1.92 12.13 -10.93
N MET A 382 2.08 12.03 -9.61
CA MET A 382 1.06 11.59 -8.66
C MET A 382 0.89 12.60 -7.52
N PRO A 383 0.20 13.73 -7.72
CA PRO A 383 0.09 14.84 -6.76
C PRO A 383 -0.57 14.47 -5.42
N TRP A 384 -1.18 13.30 -5.31
CA TRP A 384 -1.78 12.79 -4.09
C TRP A 384 -0.76 12.12 -3.15
N ILE A 385 0.36 11.59 -3.67
CA ILE A 385 1.38 10.87 -2.88
C ILE A 385 1.97 11.73 -1.75
N PRO A 386 2.31 13.01 -1.91
CA PRO A 386 2.84 13.81 -0.80
C PRO A 386 1.95 13.84 0.46
N ARG A 387 0.63 13.61 0.31
CA ARG A 387 -0.24 13.43 1.49
C ARG A 387 -0.13 12.02 2.07
N ALA A 388 -0.06 11.00 1.23
CA ALA A 388 0.14 9.62 1.68
C ALA A 388 1.46 9.48 2.46
N LEU A 389 2.54 10.14 2.02
CA LEU A 389 3.84 10.09 2.70
C LEU A 389 3.78 10.53 4.18
N GLN A 390 2.79 11.34 4.57
CA GLN A 390 2.65 11.80 5.95
C GLN A 390 2.26 10.69 6.92
N ILE A 391 1.59 9.64 6.43
CA ILE A 391 1.13 8.53 7.26
C ILE A 391 1.90 7.22 7.04
N LEU A 392 2.69 7.10 5.97
CA LEU A 392 3.48 5.88 5.71
C LEU A 392 4.37 5.46 6.88
N PRO A 393 5.00 6.38 7.67
CA PRO A 393 5.80 6.00 8.83
C PRO A 393 5.03 5.26 9.93
N TYR A 394 3.71 5.38 9.95
CA TYR A 394 2.83 4.71 10.92
C TYR A 394 2.32 3.35 10.44
N GLY A 395 2.65 2.96 9.21
CA GLY A 395 2.27 1.67 8.64
C GLY A 395 3.01 0.52 9.34
N GLN A 396 2.25 -0.44 9.85
CA GLN A 396 2.77 -1.67 10.45
C GLN A 396 2.47 -2.83 9.52
N TYR A 397 3.47 -3.64 9.25
CA TYR A 397 3.26 -4.84 8.46
C TYR A 397 2.22 -5.77 9.12
N LEU A 398 1.29 -6.27 8.32
CA LEU A 398 0.20 -7.17 8.74
C LEU A 398 0.71 -8.39 9.51
N GLY A 399 1.85 -8.93 9.13
CA GLY A 399 2.46 -10.14 9.68
C GLY A 399 2.36 -11.33 8.72
N ASN A 400 3.19 -12.35 8.97
CA ASN A 400 3.21 -13.57 8.17
C ASN A 400 2.09 -14.50 8.62
N MET A 401 1.02 -14.55 7.85
CA MET A 401 -0.13 -15.45 8.04
C MET A 401 0.08 -16.76 7.25
N PRO A 402 -0.37 -17.90 7.75
CA PRO A 402 -0.30 -19.16 7.00
C PRO A 402 -1.03 -19.10 5.67
N ASP A 403 -2.23 -18.54 5.67
CA ASP A 403 -3.03 -18.24 4.48
C ASP A 403 -3.73 -16.88 4.69
N ARG A 404 -3.19 -15.88 4.02
CA ARG A 404 -3.67 -14.50 4.14
C ARG A 404 -5.08 -14.34 3.60
N ASP A 405 -5.35 -14.87 2.42
CA ASP A 405 -6.64 -14.65 1.74
C ASP A 405 -7.76 -15.40 2.45
N LEU A 406 -7.52 -16.64 2.88
CA LEU A 406 -8.44 -17.38 3.74
C LEU A 406 -8.73 -16.61 5.02
N THR A 407 -7.69 -16.13 5.72
CA THR A 407 -7.87 -15.42 6.99
C THR A 407 -8.65 -14.12 6.81
N LEU A 408 -8.28 -13.27 5.85
CA LEU A 408 -8.88 -11.94 5.71
C LEU A 408 -10.25 -11.98 5.04
N TYR A 409 -10.42 -12.76 3.96
CA TYR A 409 -11.60 -12.65 3.11
C TYR A 409 -12.61 -13.77 3.30
N GLU A 410 -12.20 -14.96 3.73
CA GLU A 410 -13.12 -16.07 3.97
C GLU A 410 -13.50 -16.20 5.45
N ILE A 411 -12.72 -15.62 6.38
CA ILE A 411 -13.00 -15.66 7.82
C ILE A 411 -13.39 -14.28 8.36
N LEU A 412 -12.46 -13.30 8.37
CA LEU A 412 -12.73 -12.00 9.00
C LEU A 412 -13.86 -11.25 8.31
N TYR A 413 -13.77 -11.09 6.99
CA TYR A 413 -14.73 -10.27 6.24
C TYR A 413 -16.20 -10.73 6.41
N PRO A 414 -16.56 -12.01 6.22
CA PRO A 414 -17.94 -12.45 6.35
C PRO A 414 -18.51 -12.20 7.75
N HIS A 415 -17.80 -12.54 8.81
CA HIS A 415 -18.26 -12.31 10.20
C HIS A 415 -18.45 -10.83 10.50
N ILE A 416 -17.48 -9.99 10.12
CA ILE A 416 -17.60 -8.53 10.32
C ILE A 416 -18.79 -8.00 9.53
N LEU A 417 -18.95 -8.39 8.26
CA LEU A 417 -20.08 -7.96 7.42
C LEU A 417 -21.42 -8.40 8.01
N ASN A 418 -21.52 -9.63 8.51
CA ASN A 418 -22.71 -10.15 9.19
C ASN A 418 -23.09 -9.29 10.42
N VAL A 419 -22.10 -8.86 11.21
CA VAL A 419 -22.35 -7.91 12.31
C VAL A 419 -22.89 -6.59 11.79
N LEU A 420 -22.28 -6.04 10.74
CA LEU A 420 -22.70 -4.76 10.17
C LEU A 420 -24.10 -4.82 9.55
N GLN A 421 -24.51 -5.98 9.06
CA GLN A 421 -25.86 -6.25 8.53
C GLN A 421 -26.88 -6.63 9.64
N GLY A 422 -26.44 -6.79 10.90
CA GLY A 422 -27.28 -7.17 12.02
C GLY A 422 -27.68 -8.65 12.02
N VAL A 423 -26.92 -9.49 11.33
CA VAL A 423 -27.14 -10.95 11.26
C VAL A 423 -26.43 -11.67 12.41
N GLU A 424 -25.31 -11.12 12.88
CA GLU A 424 -24.47 -11.71 13.90
C GLU A 424 -24.20 -10.71 15.04
N GLU A 425 -24.06 -11.18 16.27
CA GLU A 425 -23.74 -10.36 17.43
C GLU A 425 -22.22 -10.16 17.53
N VAL A 426 -21.77 -8.98 17.99
CA VAL A 426 -20.35 -8.60 18.06
C VAL A 426 -19.50 -9.64 18.80
N ASP A 427 -19.95 -10.09 19.97
CA ASP A 427 -19.18 -11.03 20.79
C ASP A 427 -19.09 -12.41 20.14
N ALA A 428 -20.17 -12.87 19.52
CA ALA A 428 -20.19 -14.16 18.80
C ALA A 428 -19.28 -14.14 17.57
N ALA A 429 -19.31 -13.05 16.79
CA ALA A 429 -18.44 -12.86 15.64
C ALA A 429 -16.95 -12.89 16.03
N LEU A 430 -16.56 -12.20 17.10
CA LEU A 430 -15.16 -12.16 17.53
C LEU A 430 -14.67 -13.52 18.04
N GLU A 431 -15.53 -14.30 18.71
CA GLU A 431 -15.21 -15.66 19.14
C GLU A 431 -15.06 -16.60 17.95
N ALA A 432 -15.95 -16.50 16.94
CA ALA A 432 -15.88 -17.28 15.73
C ALA A 432 -14.61 -16.94 14.92
N ILE A 433 -14.35 -15.66 14.67
CA ILE A 433 -13.14 -15.17 13.97
C ILE A 433 -11.87 -15.71 14.64
N GLU A 434 -11.75 -15.59 15.99
CA GLU A 434 -10.55 -16.06 16.70
C GLU A 434 -10.38 -17.57 16.56
N THR A 435 -11.47 -18.33 16.67
CA THR A 435 -11.45 -19.79 16.57
C THR A 435 -11.07 -20.25 15.16
N GLU A 436 -11.73 -19.71 14.14
CA GLU A 436 -11.52 -20.11 12.74
C GLU A 436 -10.15 -19.64 12.23
N ALA A 437 -9.75 -18.39 12.51
CA ALA A 437 -8.45 -17.89 12.10
C ALA A 437 -7.28 -18.66 12.75
N ASN A 438 -7.43 -19.09 14.01
CA ASN A 438 -6.41 -19.92 14.65
C ASN A 438 -6.34 -21.35 14.11
N SER A 439 -7.39 -21.85 13.44
CA SER A 439 -7.34 -23.14 12.79
C SER A 439 -6.40 -23.17 11.58
N THR A 440 -6.08 -22.02 11.01
CA THR A 440 -5.15 -21.90 9.86
C THR A 440 -3.69 -22.21 10.23
N PHE A 441 -3.36 -22.24 11.54
CA PHE A 441 -2.01 -22.56 12.04
C PHE A 441 -1.84 -24.08 12.30
N GLN A 442 -2.84 -24.89 12.11
CA GLN A 442 -2.82 -26.33 12.33
C GLN A 442 -2.56 -27.05 11.00
#